data_796a4f47e021841cd557c65967d9d9ca
#
_entry.id   796a4f47e021841cd557c65967d9d9ca
#
_cell.length_a   1.000
_cell.length_b   1.000
_cell.length_c   1.000
_cell.angle_alpha   90.00
_cell.angle_beta   90.00
_cell.angle_gamma   90.00
#
_symmetry.space_group_name_H-M   'P 1'
#
loop_
_entity.id
_entity.type
_entity.pdbx_description
1 polymer ?
#
loop_
_entity_poly.entity_id
_entity_poly.type
_entity_poly.pdbx_seq_one_letter_code
_entity_poly.pdbx_strand_id
1 'polypeptide(L)'
;VKPNIALKALQRLPAATLDADEKLRQRFAKLLASGAPGTASIRLVKQLKLTGAYPSLLCIAQDDRSDRRLDAITALLDLKQHDLITAALEGKDGEVSLRTARVLAQSNHPSATDMLWKFIANEKAGSQVRKDTAREWSLSTTGAAKLIELIKRGDLHEEMKQAVAGTLLTHSDANLRSHAEKLYPLAPASNAQPLPKLAELIAMTGTVQSGREVYFKKGICATCHRVGSEGQAVGPDLSSIGTKLARPALFEAILYPSAAISHDYENYTAKLKDGRTTTGVLVNRSDTEIQVRDAQGNLHTLDRAQVDSLDRLTVSLMPPNLHQLMTTQELVDLVEYLSTLKAGK
;
A
#
# COMPACT_ATOMS: atom_id res chain seq x y z
N VAL A 1 -36.02 25.10 6.56
CA VAL A 1 -36.07 23.87 7.38
C VAL A 1 -34.67 23.34 7.45
N LYS A 2 -34.16 23.05 8.68
CA LYS A 2 -32.81 22.47 8.83
C LYS A 2 -32.73 21.12 8.08
N PRO A 3 -31.71 20.86 7.25
CA PRO A 3 -31.64 19.69 6.40
C PRO A 3 -31.89 18.36 7.13
N ASN A 4 -31.42 18.24 8.37
CA ASN A 4 -31.62 17.05 9.21
C ASN A 4 -33.09 16.79 9.62
N ILE A 5 -33.91 17.85 9.74
CA ILE A 5 -35.34 17.71 10.07
C ILE A 5 -36.11 17.24 8.85
N ALA A 6 -35.82 17.81 7.69
CA ALA A 6 -36.42 17.40 6.42
C ALA A 6 -36.07 15.94 6.08
N LEU A 7 -34.83 15.56 6.30
CA LEU A 7 -34.34 14.17 6.08
C LEU A 7 -35.08 13.20 7.00
N LYS A 8 -35.21 13.50 8.32
CA LYS A 8 -35.96 12.67 9.27
C LYS A 8 -37.46 12.56 8.91
N ALA A 9 -38.05 13.63 8.40
CA ALA A 9 -39.43 13.60 7.95
C ALA A 9 -39.64 12.71 6.72
N LEU A 10 -38.74 12.81 5.73
CA LEU A 10 -38.75 11.98 4.53
C LEU A 10 -38.52 10.49 4.83
N GLN A 11 -37.66 10.16 5.82
CA GLN A 11 -37.44 8.78 6.25
C GLN A 11 -38.66 8.11 6.88
N ARG A 12 -39.67 8.87 7.31
CA ARG A 12 -40.91 8.38 7.88
C ARG A 12 -41.99 8.11 6.84
N LEU A 13 -41.80 8.60 5.61
CA LEU A 13 -42.73 8.34 4.53
C LEU A 13 -42.64 6.86 4.08
N PRO A 14 -43.76 6.24 3.74
CA PRO A 14 -43.75 4.92 3.10
C PRO A 14 -42.94 4.97 1.81
N ALA A 15 -42.16 3.92 1.54
CA ALA A 15 -41.33 3.84 0.34
C ALA A 15 -42.16 4.02 -0.94
N ALA A 16 -43.37 3.47 -0.99
CA ALA A 16 -44.30 3.63 -2.09
C ALA A 16 -44.66 5.10 -2.38
N THR A 17 -44.78 5.96 -1.35
CA THR A 17 -45.02 7.39 -1.50
C THR A 17 -43.84 8.11 -2.12
N LEU A 18 -42.63 7.77 -1.71
CA LEU A 18 -41.40 8.33 -2.28
C LEU A 18 -41.15 7.81 -3.71
N ASP A 19 -41.53 6.60 -4.01
CA ASP A 19 -41.36 6.00 -5.33
C ASP A 19 -42.34 6.59 -6.37
N ALA A 20 -43.52 7.00 -5.92
CA ALA A 20 -44.55 7.58 -6.78
C ALA A 20 -44.34 9.06 -7.12
N ASP A 21 -43.51 9.81 -6.36
CA ASP A 21 -43.28 11.24 -6.55
C ASP A 21 -41.82 11.58 -6.90
N GLU A 22 -41.59 11.84 -8.20
CA GLU A 22 -40.27 12.19 -8.74
C GLU A 22 -39.69 13.47 -8.11
N LYS A 23 -40.53 14.47 -7.82
CA LYS A 23 -40.09 15.72 -7.16
C LYS A 23 -39.62 15.47 -5.74
N LEU A 24 -40.30 14.60 -5.01
CA LEU A 24 -39.89 14.16 -3.67
C LEU A 24 -38.57 13.39 -3.73
N ARG A 25 -38.40 12.50 -4.70
CA ARG A 25 -37.14 11.77 -4.92
C ARG A 25 -35.95 12.70 -5.17
N GLN A 26 -36.12 13.68 -6.07
CA GLN A 26 -35.07 14.66 -6.37
C GLN A 26 -34.74 15.55 -5.16
N ARG A 27 -35.75 16.00 -4.38
CA ARG A 27 -35.53 16.74 -3.12
C ARG A 27 -34.79 15.90 -2.10
N PHE A 28 -35.10 14.60 -1.99
CA PHE A 28 -34.45 13.69 -1.09
C PHE A 28 -32.98 13.48 -1.50
N ALA A 29 -32.70 13.26 -2.78
CA ALA A 29 -31.34 13.16 -3.30
C ALA A 29 -30.51 14.43 -3.02
N LYS A 30 -31.09 15.64 -3.21
CA LYS A 30 -30.44 16.92 -2.88
C LYS A 30 -30.14 17.07 -1.39
N LEU A 31 -31.05 16.64 -0.51
CA LEU A 31 -30.85 16.69 0.93
C LEU A 31 -29.77 15.70 1.39
N LEU A 32 -29.68 14.56 0.75
CA LEU A 32 -28.59 13.58 0.98
C LEU A 32 -27.24 14.14 0.55
N ALA A 33 -27.19 14.86 -0.57
CA ALA A 33 -25.97 15.50 -1.07
C ALA A 33 -25.50 16.66 -0.18
N SER A 34 -26.39 17.30 0.58
CA SER A 34 -26.09 18.46 1.43
C SER A 34 -25.81 18.13 2.90
N GLY A 35 -25.92 16.86 3.33
CA GLY A 35 -25.71 16.42 4.71
C GLY A 35 -25.21 14.98 4.80
N ALA A 36 -24.66 14.58 5.96
CA ALA A 36 -24.25 13.22 6.21
C ALA A 36 -25.47 12.29 6.40
N PRO A 37 -25.82 11.42 5.42
CA PRO A 37 -26.96 10.53 5.52
C PRO A 37 -26.75 9.46 6.59
N GLY A 38 -27.75 9.20 7.43
CA GLY A 38 -27.75 8.08 8.35
C GLY A 38 -27.96 6.74 7.63
N THR A 39 -27.75 5.62 8.30
CA THR A 39 -27.96 4.26 7.77
C THR A 39 -29.35 4.07 7.15
N ALA A 40 -30.40 4.66 7.76
CA ALA A 40 -31.74 4.64 7.21
C ALA A 40 -31.87 5.35 5.86
N SER A 41 -31.10 6.44 5.65
CA SER A 41 -31.05 7.16 4.38
C SER A 41 -30.35 6.35 3.29
N ILE A 42 -29.26 5.68 3.62
CA ILE A 42 -28.53 4.77 2.69
C ILE A 42 -29.47 3.65 2.23
N ARG A 43 -30.22 3.07 3.17
CA ARG A 43 -31.23 2.02 2.86
C ARG A 43 -32.29 2.53 1.88
N LEU A 44 -32.83 3.76 2.09
CA LEU A 44 -33.80 4.35 1.19
C LEU A 44 -33.22 4.66 -0.19
N VAL A 45 -31.98 5.15 -0.28
CA VAL A 45 -31.28 5.34 -1.57
C VAL A 45 -31.24 4.03 -2.34
N LYS A 46 -30.88 2.95 -1.67
CA LYS A 46 -30.83 1.61 -2.27
C LYS A 46 -32.22 1.13 -2.72
N GLN A 47 -33.22 1.24 -1.86
CA GLN A 47 -34.57 0.77 -2.12
C GLN A 47 -35.23 1.53 -3.28
N LEU A 48 -35.08 2.85 -3.32
CA LEU A 48 -35.69 3.73 -4.31
C LEU A 48 -34.80 4.02 -5.53
N LYS A 49 -33.60 3.42 -5.57
CA LYS A 49 -32.59 3.59 -6.64
C LYS A 49 -32.34 5.06 -7.00
N LEU A 50 -32.13 5.89 -5.97
CA LEU A 50 -31.96 7.34 -6.13
C LEU A 50 -30.60 7.69 -6.76
N THR A 51 -30.52 7.70 -8.08
CA THR A 51 -29.29 7.88 -8.86
C THR A 51 -28.54 9.16 -8.51
N GLY A 52 -29.25 10.27 -8.28
CA GLY A 52 -28.67 11.56 -7.88
C GLY A 52 -27.94 11.54 -6.53
N ALA A 53 -28.11 10.49 -5.70
CA ALA A 53 -27.43 10.35 -4.41
C ALA A 53 -26.18 9.44 -4.46
N TYR A 54 -25.92 8.75 -5.59
CA TYR A 54 -24.80 7.81 -5.69
C TYR A 54 -23.43 8.45 -5.49
N PRO A 55 -23.11 9.64 -6.05
CA PRO A 55 -21.85 10.32 -5.75
C PRO A 55 -21.66 10.63 -4.26
N SER A 56 -22.75 11.00 -3.56
CA SER A 56 -22.71 11.26 -2.12
C SER A 56 -22.46 9.98 -1.31
N LEU A 57 -23.01 8.83 -1.73
CA LEU A 57 -22.68 7.52 -1.12
C LEU A 57 -21.20 7.19 -1.32
N LEU A 58 -20.63 7.46 -2.49
CA LEU A 58 -19.20 7.23 -2.73
C LEU A 58 -18.33 8.11 -1.83
N CYS A 59 -18.67 9.39 -1.66
CA CYS A 59 -17.96 10.28 -0.72
C CYS A 59 -18.01 9.75 0.72
N ILE A 60 -19.16 9.23 1.17
CA ILE A 60 -19.27 8.61 2.50
C ILE A 60 -18.42 7.35 2.62
N ALA A 61 -18.40 6.51 1.57
CA ALA A 61 -17.60 5.31 1.53
C ALA A 61 -16.08 5.60 1.62
N GLN A 62 -15.66 6.73 1.09
CA GLN A 62 -14.27 7.20 1.07
C GLN A 62 -13.86 8.02 2.30
N ASP A 63 -14.78 8.37 3.20
CA ASP A 63 -14.46 9.09 4.45
C ASP A 63 -14.07 8.09 5.54
N ASP A 64 -12.78 7.99 5.83
CA ASP A 64 -12.22 7.08 6.85
C ASP A 64 -12.78 7.33 8.27
N ARG A 65 -13.35 8.51 8.53
CA ARG A 65 -13.99 8.86 9.81
C ARG A 65 -15.46 8.46 9.88
N SER A 66 -16.06 8.07 8.74
CA SER A 66 -17.45 7.68 8.69
C SER A 66 -17.66 6.25 9.18
N ASP A 67 -18.50 6.06 10.18
CA ASP A 67 -18.97 4.75 10.66
C ASP A 67 -19.90 4.03 9.65
N ARG A 68 -20.28 4.71 8.56
CA ARG A 68 -21.21 4.24 7.53
C ARG A 68 -20.56 3.90 6.20
N ARG A 69 -19.25 3.95 6.13
CA ARG A 69 -18.52 3.73 4.88
C ARG A 69 -18.81 2.35 4.26
N LEU A 70 -18.93 1.30 5.09
CA LEU A 70 -19.25 -0.05 4.63
C LEU A 70 -20.69 -0.17 4.14
N ASP A 71 -21.65 0.46 4.81
CA ASP A 71 -23.04 0.51 4.35
C ASP A 71 -23.14 1.21 2.99
N ALA A 72 -22.40 2.32 2.83
CA ALA A 72 -22.43 3.12 1.62
C ALA A 72 -21.83 2.39 0.42
N ILE A 73 -20.65 1.77 0.57
CA ILE A 73 -20.02 1.01 -0.53
C ILE A 73 -20.84 -0.25 -0.87
N THR A 74 -21.37 -0.96 0.13
CA THR A 74 -22.21 -2.13 -0.10
C THR A 74 -23.48 -1.75 -0.85
N ALA A 75 -24.11 -0.61 -0.52
CA ALA A 75 -25.27 -0.11 -1.25
C ALA A 75 -24.94 0.18 -2.72
N LEU A 76 -23.78 0.79 -3.01
CA LEU A 76 -23.34 1.04 -4.39
C LEU A 76 -23.05 -0.25 -5.16
N LEU A 77 -22.45 -1.25 -4.52
CA LEU A 77 -22.18 -2.56 -5.12
C LEU A 77 -23.47 -3.31 -5.42
N ASP A 78 -24.43 -3.36 -4.48
CA ASP A 78 -25.75 -3.94 -4.66
C ASP A 78 -26.55 -3.26 -5.79
N LEU A 79 -26.38 -1.94 -5.94
CA LEU A 79 -26.98 -1.15 -7.01
C LEU A 79 -26.22 -1.25 -8.34
N LYS A 80 -25.16 -2.08 -8.40
CA LYS A 80 -24.31 -2.32 -9.57
C LYS A 80 -23.66 -1.05 -10.12
N GLN A 81 -23.32 -0.10 -9.24
CA GLN A 81 -22.66 1.15 -9.63
C GLN A 81 -21.13 0.96 -9.83
N HIS A 82 -20.77 -0.10 -10.57
CA HIS A 82 -19.38 -0.51 -10.79
C HIS A 82 -18.56 0.56 -11.50
N ASP A 83 -19.14 1.23 -12.52
CA ASP A 83 -18.44 2.27 -13.28
C ASP A 83 -18.06 3.47 -12.40
N LEU A 84 -18.96 3.88 -11.51
CA LEU A 84 -18.70 4.97 -10.57
C LEU A 84 -17.55 4.61 -9.60
N ILE A 85 -17.55 3.39 -9.10
CA ILE A 85 -16.51 2.91 -8.18
C ILE A 85 -15.18 2.72 -8.93
N THR A 86 -15.20 2.15 -10.13
CA THR A 86 -14.01 1.95 -10.97
C THR A 86 -13.39 3.30 -11.34
N ALA A 87 -14.19 4.30 -11.69
CA ALA A 87 -13.68 5.65 -11.96
C ALA A 87 -12.97 6.27 -10.74
N ALA A 88 -13.41 5.96 -9.53
CA ALA A 88 -12.73 6.41 -8.31
C ALA A 88 -11.45 5.63 -8.02
N LEU A 89 -11.41 4.32 -8.32
CA LEU A 89 -10.20 3.50 -8.19
C LEU A 89 -9.11 3.92 -9.20
N GLU A 90 -9.50 4.21 -10.43
CA GLU A 90 -8.59 4.54 -11.54
C GLU A 90 -8.34 6.04 -11.69
N GLY A 91 -8.87 6.85 -10.78
CA GLY A 91 -8.70 8.29 -10.77
C GLY A 91 -7.26 8.73 -10.60
N LYS A 92 -6.98 10.00 -10.92
CA LYS A 92 -5.62 10.58 -10.80
C LYS A 92 -5.19 10.82 -9.34
N ASP A 93 -6.14 10.88 -8.42
CA ASP A 93 -5.89 11.07 -6.99
C ASP A 93 -5.66 9.71 -6.34
N GLY A 94 -4.39 9.38 -6.09
CA GLY A 94 -3.98 8.12 -5.48
C GLY A 94 -4.55 7.90 -4.08
N GLU A 95 -4.81 8.98 -3.33
CA GLU A 95 -5.39 8.90 -1.99
C GLU A 95 -6.89 8.51 -2.06
N VAL A 96 -7.62 9.05 -3.02
CA VAL A 96 -9.01 8.66 -3.30
C VAL A 96 -9.07 7.20 -3.76
N SER A 97 -8.17 6.80 -4.65
CA SER A 97 -8.05 5.42 -5.13
C SER A 97 -7.81 4.45 -3.95
N LEU A 98 -6.87 4.79 -3.05
CA LEU A 98 -6.53 3.94 -1.91
C LEU A 98 -7.68 3.84 -0.90
N ARG A 99 -8.37 4.94 -0.57
CA ARG A 99 -9.56 4.91 0.29
C ARG A 99 -10.68 4.07 -0.30
N THR A 100 -10.88 4.16 -1.62
CA THR A 100 -11.86 3.32 -2.33
C THR A 100 -11.47 1.85 -2.28
N ALA A 101 -10.20 1.52 -2.51
CA ALA A 101 -9.68 0.16 -2.40
C ALA A 101 -9.84 -0.42 -0.99
N ARG A 102 -9.54 0.37 0.04
CA ARG A 102 -9.66 -0.03 1.45
C ARG A 102 -11.09 -0.39 1.82
N VAL A 103 -12.06 0.45 1.49
CA VAL A 103 -13.46 0.17 1.82
C VAL A 103 -14.03 -1.01 1.01
N LEU A 104 -13.58 -1.19 -0.25
CA LEU A 104 -13.91 -2.37 -1.04
C LEU A 104 -13.36 -3.66 -0.40
N ALA A 105 -12.09 -3.65 0.01
CA ALA A 105 -11.46 -4.79 0.67
C ALA A 105 -12.18 -5.20 1.96
N GLN A 106 -12.69 -4.23 2.71
CA GLN A 106 -13.42 -4.45 3.96
C GLN A 106 -14.88 -4.85 3.77
N SER A 107 -15.47 -4.59 2.60
CA SER A 107 -16.88 -4.88 2.34
C SER A 107 -17.21 -6.38 2.25
N ASN A 108 -16.21 -7.21 1.96
CA ASN A 108 -16.36 -8.65 1.67
C ASN A 108 -17.41 -8.96 0.59
N HIS A 109 -17.75 -7.97 -0.24
CA HIS A 109 -18.73 -8.16 -1.31
C HIS A 109 -18.08 -8.88 -2.51
N PRO A 110 -18.75 -9.89 -3.14
CA PRO A 110 -18.16 -10.64 -4.25
C PRO A 110 -17.69 -9.74 -5.41
N SER A 111 -18.48 -8.74 -5.80
CA SER A 111 -18.09 -7.80 -6.87
C SER A 111 -16.85 -6.96 -6.50
N ALA A 112 -16.60 -6.70 -5.22
CA ALA A 112 -15.41 -5.96 -4.77
C ALA A 112 -14.14 -6.76 -5.05
N THR A 113 -14.16 -8.09 -4.86
CA THR A 113 -13.04 -8.99 -5.18
C THR A 113 -12.64 -8.88 -6.64
N ASP A 114 -13.60 -8.92 -7.56
CA ASP A 114 -13.35 -8.83 -9.00
C ASP A 114 -12.83 -7.44 -9.39
N MET A 115 -13.38 -6.37 -8.79
CA MET A 115 -12.94 -5.00 -9.06
C MET A 115 -11.51 -4.76 -8.57
N LEU A 116 -11.19 -5.18 -7.36
CA LEU A 116 -9.83 -5.07 -6.79
C LEU A 116 -8.81 -5.85 -7.62
N TRP A 117 -9.14 -7.07 -8.01
CA TRP A 117 -8.27 -7.88 -8.87
C TRP A 117 -8.02 -7.20 -10.22
N LYS A 118 -9.08 -6.77 -10.91
CA LYS A 118 -8.95 -6.06 -12.20
C LYS A 118 -8.09 -4.82 -12.08
N PHE A 119 -8.25 -4.04 -11.01
CA PHE A 119 -7.44 -2.85 -10.78
C PHE A 119 -5.96 -3.19 -10.52
N ILE A 120 -5.67 -4.19 -9.68
CA ILE A 120 -4.30 -4.63 -9.41
C ILE A 120 -3.62 -5.17 -10.65
N ALA A 121 -4.34 -5.87 -11.53
CA ALA A 121 -3.84 -6.40 -12.79
C ALA A 121 -3.70 -5.34 -13.89
N ASN A 122 -4.30 -4.16 -13.74
CA ASN A 122 -4.26 -3.10 -14.76
C ASN A 122 -2.90 -2.38 -14.77
N GLU A 123 -2.00 -2.79 -15.66
CA GLU A 123 -0.65 -2.20 -15.78
C GLU A 123 -0.65 -0.71 -16.17
N LYS A 124 -1.76 -0.18 -16.71
CA LYS A 124 -1.90 1.25 -17.02
C LYS A 124 -2.10 2.11 -15.78
N ALA A 125 -2.56 1.51 -14.68
CA ALA A 125 -2.67 2.21 -13.38
C ALA A 125 -1.29 2.36 -12.74
N GLY A 126 -1.12 3.41 -11.92
CA GLY A 126 0.14 3.69 -11.24
C GLY A 126 0.61 2.51 -10.37
N SER A 127 1.85 2.06 -10.55
CA SER A 127 2.41 0.90 -9.84
C SER A 127 2.27 1.04 -8.31
N GLN A 128 2.54 2.22 -7.74
CA GLN A 128 2.46 2.41 -6.29
C GLN A 128 1.03 2.23 -5.75
N VAL A 129 0.04 2.82 -6.40
CA VAL A 129 -1.37 2.69 -5.98
C VAL A 129 -1.85 1.23 -6.08
N ARG A 130 -1.41 0.50 -7.10
CA ARG A 130 -1.69 -0.94 -7.26
C ARG A 130 -1.09 -1.75 -6.12
N LYS A 131 0.17 -1.48 -5.72
CA LYS A 131 0.83 -2.14 -4.59
C LYS A 131 0.10 -1.87 -3.28
N ASP A 132 -0.25 -0.60 -3.03
CA ASP A 132 -0.94 -0.21 -1.81
C ASP A 132 -2.35 -0.83 -1.76
N THR A 133 -3.05 -0.88 -2.91
CA THR A 133 -4.32 -1.60 -3.03
C THR A 133 -4.17 -3.10 -2.74
N ALA A 134 -3.14 -3.75 -3.27
CA ALA A 134 -2.87 -5.16 -3.00
C ALA A 134 -2.58 -5.41 -1.51
N ARG A 135 -1.82 -4.52 -0.85
CA ARG A 135 -1.59 -4.59 0.60
C ARG A 135 -2.86 -4.44 1.41
N GLU A 136 -3.67 -3.40 1.13
CA GLU A 136 -4.95 -3.21 1.82
C GLU A 136 -5.86 -4.43 1.65
N TRP A 137 -5.91 -4.99 0.45
CA TRP A 137 -6.71 -6.17 0.18
C TRP A 137 -6.19 -7.42 0.91
N SER A 138 -4.87 -7.57 1.01
CA SER A 138 -4.24 -8.70 1.73
C SER A 138 -4.47 -8.70 3.24
N LEU A 139 -4.94 -7.60 3.83
CA LEU A 139 -5.31 -7.53 5.24
C LEU A 139 -6.63 -8.26 5.53
N SER A 140 -7.50 -8.42 4.54
CA SER A 140 -8.74 -9.17 4.67
C SER A 140 -8.52 -10.66 4.39
N THR A 141 -9.23 -11.53 5.10
CA THR A 141 -9.16 -12.99 4.88
C THR A 141 -9.49 -13.37 3.44
N THR A 142 -10.51 -12.76 2.85
CA THR A 142 -10.91 -12.99 1.45
C THR A 142 -9.83 -12.55 0.48
N GLY A 143 -9.25 -11.36 0.69
CA GLY A 143 -8.19 -10.81 -0.15
C GLY A 143 -6.90 -11.62 -0.05
N ALA A 144 -6.47 -11.96 1.17
CA ALA A 144 -5.30 -12.79 1.41
C ALA A 144 -5.42 -14.16 0.72
N ALA A 145 -6.57 -14.83 0.88
CA ALA A 145 -6.83 -16.12 0.23
C ALA A 145 -6.75 -16.00 -1.30
N LYS A 146 -7.37 -14.95 -1.87
CA LYS A 146 -7.36 -14.73 -3.32
C LYS A 146 -5.97 -14.41 -3.85
N LEU A 147 -5.21 -13.56 -3.17
CA LEU A 147 -3.83 -13.24 -3.55
C LEU A 147 -2.92 -14.46 -3.47
N ILE A 148 -3.04 -15.29 -2.43
CA ILE A 148 -2.32 -16.57 -2.32
C ILE A 148 -2.66 -17.50 -3.49
N GLU A 149 -3.93 -17.59 -3.89
CA GLU A 149 -4.35 -18.37 -5.07
C GLU A 149 -3.68 -17.85 -6.34
N LEU A 150 -3.74 -16.52 -6.58
CA LEU A 150 -3.14 -15.88 -7.75
C LEU A 150 -1.62 -16.07 -7.81
N ILE A 151 -0.92 -15.99 -6.67
CA ILE A 151 0.52 -16.25 -6.58
C ILE A 151 0.83 -17.70 -6.94
N LYS A 152 0.06 -18.67 -6.41
CA LYS A 152 0.24 -20.10 -6.72
C LYS A 152 0.04 -20.42 -8.19
N ARG A 153 -0.86 -19.71 -8.86
CA ARG A 153 -1.13 -19.88 -10.29
C ARG A 153 -0.14 -19.16 -11.18
N GLY A 154 0.68 -18.26 -10.62
CA GLY A 154 1.57 -17.39 -11.40
C GLY A 154 0.87 -16.22 -12.10
N ASP A 155 -0.39 -15.93 -11.73
CA ASP A 155 -1.20 -14.88 -12.34
C ASP A 155 -0.87 -13.48 -11.74
N LEU A 156 -0.16 -13.41 -10.61
CA LEU A 156 0.21 -12.16 -9.96
C LEU A 156 1.64 -11.77 -10.35
N HIS A 157 1.81 -10.55 -10.88
CA HIS A 157 3.12 -10.00 -11.21
C HIS A 157 4.06 -10.00 -10.00
N GLU A 158 5.36 -10.25 -10.23
CA GLU A 158 6.37 -10.35 -9.17
C GLU A 158 6.40 -9.09 -8.28
N GLU A 159 6.21 -7.90 -8.87
CA GLU A 159 6.12 -6.64 -8.14
C GLU A 159 4.98 -6.62 -7.10
N MET A 160 3.81 -7.16 -7.46
CA MET A 160 2.66 -7.25 -6.56
C MET A 160 2.86 -8.37 -5.52
N LYS A 161 3.45 -9.50 -5.95
CA LYS A 161 3.81 -10.61 -5.05
C LYS A 161 4.74 -10.11 -3.94
N GLN A 162 5.79 -9.36 -4.29
CA GLN A 162 6.68 -8.76 -3.29
C GLN A 162 5.96 -7.78 -2.37
N ALA A 163 5.07 -6.95 -2.93
CA ALA A 163 4.35 -5.93 -2.17
C ALA A 163 3.46 -6.50 -1.06
N VAL A 164 2.92 -7.71 -1.21
CA VAL A 164 2.02 -8.33 -0.23
C VAL A 164 2.70 -9.34 0.70
N ALA A 165 4.02 -9.57 0.52
CA ALA A 165 4.75 -10.60 1.28
C ALA A 165 4.61 -10.41 2.79
N GLY A 166 4.92 -9.22 3.32
CA GLY A 166 4.89 -8.94 4.74
C GLY A 166 3.49 -9.08 5.35
N THR A 167 2.48 -8.54 4.69
CA THR A 167 1.09 -8.64 5.19
C THR A 167 0.57 -10.08 5.20
N LEU A 168 0.91 -10.88 4.18
CA LEU A 168 0.54 -12.29 4.14
C LEU A 168 1.29 -13.12 5.19
N LEU A 169 2.59 -12.86 5.41
CA LEU A 169 3.43 -13.57 6.39
C LEU A 169 3.09 -13.20 7.85
N THR A 170 2.42 -12.07 8.08
CA THR A 170 1.95 -11.62 9.40
C THR A 170 0.44 -11.68 9.55
N HIS A 171 -0.27 -12.25 8.60
CA HIS A 171 -1.73 -12.31 8.61
C HIS A 171 -2.26 -12.99 9.88
N SER A 172 -3.37 -12.47 10.44
CA SER A 172 -3.96 -13.01 11.69
C SER A 172 -4.44 -14.45 11.56
N ASP A 173 -4.94 -14.85 10.38
CA ASP A 173 -5.33 -16.23 10.10
C ASP A 173 -4.09 -17.12 9.91
N ALA A 174 -3.93 -18.12 10.80
CA ALA A 174 -2.79 -19.01 10.81
C ALA A 174 -2.68 -19.91 9.57
N ASN A 175 -3.81 -20.28 8.95
CA ASN A 175 -3.80 -21.10 7.73
C ASN A 175 -3.28 -20.30 6.54
N LEU A 176 -3.75 -19.05 6.39
CA LEU A 176 -3.27 -18.17 5.33
C LEU A 176 -1.79 -17.85 5.51
N ARG A 177 -1.35 -17.57 6.73
CA ARG A 177 0.06 -17.37 7.07
C ARG A 177 0.91 -18.60 6.71
N SER A 178 0.48 -19.82 7.05
CA SER A 178 1.20 -21.04 6.70
C SER A 178 1.29 -21.27 5.18
N HIS A 179 0.29 -20.86 4.41
CA HIS A 179 0.37 -20.88 2.95
C HIS A 179 1.36 -19.84 2.42
N ALA A 180 1.37 -18.64 3.00
CA ALA A 180 2.31 -17.59 2.60
C ALA A 180 3.77 -18.00 2.87
N GLU A 181 4.08 -18.62 4.00
CA GLU A 181 5.42 -19.11 4.34
C GLU A 181 6.00 -20.05 3.28
N LYS A 182 5.17 -20.84 2.62
CA LYS A 182 5.60 -21.72 1.51
C LYS A 182 5.87 -20.95 0.21
N LEU A 183 5.26 -19.79 0.03
CA LEU A 183 5.42 -18.96 -1.16
C LEU A 183 6.61 -17.99 -1.05
N TYR A 184 7.02 -17.68 0.19
CA TYR A 184 8.09 -16.73 0.50
C TYR A 184 9.18 -17.39 1.37
N PRO A 185 9.90 -18.40 0.84
CA PRO A 185 10.98 -19.03 1.58
C PRO A 185 12.11 -18.02 1.81
N LEU A 186 12.55 -17.88 3.06
CA LEU A 186 13.71 -17.08 3.42
C LEU A 186 14.98 -17.95 3.42
N ALA A 187 16.06 -17.38 2.95
CA ALA A 187 17.37 -18.02 3.06
C ALA A 187 17.82 -18.09 4.54
N PRO A 188 18.68 -19.07 4.90
CA PRO A 188 19.19 -19.20 6.26
C PRO A 188 19.97 -17.95 6.72
N ALA A 189 20.03 -17.74 8.03
CA ALA A 189 20.91 -16.74 8.65
C ALA A 189 22.40 -17.12 8.50
N SER A 190 23.32 -16.24 8.89
CA SER A 190 24.79 -16.43 8.71
C SER A 190 25.36 -17.66 9.41
N ASN A 191 24.70 -18.17 10.44
CA ASN A 191 25.07 -19.40 11.15
C ASN A 191 24.43 -20.67 10.56
N ALA A 192 23.94 -20.62 9.32
CA ALA A 192 23.20 -21.67 8.61
C ALA A 192 21.92 -22.16 9.33
N GLN A 193 21.44 -21.44 10.34
CA GLN A 193 20.16 -21.71 10.98
C GLN A 193 19.01 -21.12 10.16
N PRO A 194 17.91 -21.86 9.97
CA PRO A 194 16.70 -21.29 9.39
C PRO A 194 16.23 -20.07 10.17
N LEU A 195 15.84 -19.02 9.48
CA LEU A 195 15.20 -17.88 10.14
C LEU A 195 13.86 -18.33 10.75
N PRO A 196 13.56 -17.93 11.99
CA PRO A 196 12.23 -18.07 12.55
C PRO A 196 11.18 -17.38 11.65
N LYS A 197 9.93 -17.75 11.82
CA LYS A 197 8.83 -17.09 11.14
C LYS A 197 8.80 -15.60 11.47
N LEU A 198 8.34 -14.77 10.55
CA LEU A 198 8.31 -13.32 10.76
C LEU A 198 7.55 -12.94 12.04
N ALA A 199 6.46 -13.63 12.37
CA ALA A 199 5.72 -13.41 13.61
C ALA A 199 6.55 -13.73 14.88
N GLU A 200 7.41 -14.73 14.83
CA GLU A 200 8.32 -15.11 15.92
C GLU A 200 9.45 -14.08 16.06
N LEU A 201 10.06 -13.66 14.94
CA LEU A 201 11.07 -12.58 14.94
C LEU A 201 10.53 -11.28 15.56
N ILE A 202 9.30 -10.92 15.23
CA ILE A 202 8.64 -9.71 15.80
C ILE A 202 8.50 -9.83 17.33
N ALA A 203 8.24 -11.02 17.85
CA ALA A 203 8.07 -11.28 19.29
C ALA A 203 9.39 -11.37 20.07
N MET A 204 10.52 -11.57 19.41
CA MET A 204 11.84 -11.65 20.06
C MET A 204 12.26 -10.28 20.60
N THR A 205 13.05 -10.29 21.68
CA THR A 205 13.65 -9.09 22.27
C THR A 205 15.07 -8.89 21.77
N GLY A 206 15.40 -7.67 21.38
CA GLY A 206 16.74 -7.26 20.93
C GLY A 206 17.44 -6.31 21.90
N THR A 207 18.72 -6.09 21.64
CA THR A 207 19.58 -5.17 22.38
C THR A 207 19.99 -4.00 21.49
N VAL A 208 19.64 -2.78 21.88
CA VAL A 208 19.91 -1.56 21.10
C VAL A 208 21.40 -1.37 20.80
N GLN A 209 22.27 -1.63 21.78
CA GLN A 209 23.71 -1.47 21.63
C GLN A 209 24.28 -2.44 20.59
N SER A 210 23.90 -3.74 20.67
CA SER A 210 24.32 -4.74 19.68
C SER A 210 23.76 -4.41 18.29
N GLY A 211 22.52 -3.94 18.22
CA GLY A 211 21.88 -3.53 16.95
C GLY A 211 22.61 -2.36 16.29
N ARG A 212 23.10 -1.38 17.07
CA ARG A 212 23.95 -0.30 16.54
C ARG A 212 25.27 -0.84 15.97
N GLU A 213 25.89 -1.80 16.62
CA GLU A 213 27.10 -2.42 16.08
C GLU A 213 26.84 -3.19 14.78
N VAL A 214 25.74 -3.92 14.72
CA VAL A 214 25.31 -4.59 13.47
C VAL A 214 25.11 -3.57 12.35
N TYR A 215 24.43 -2.47 12.63
CA TYR A 215 24.15 -1.42 11.64
C TYR A 215 25.44 -0.84 11.01
N PHE A 216 26.42 -0.50 11.83
CA PHE A 216 27.64 0.18 11.38
C PHE A 216 28.75 -0.76 10.88
N LYS A 217 28.71 -2.04 11.27
CA LYS A 217 29.78 -3.01 10.96
C LYS A 217 29.27 -4.14 10.07
N LYS A 218 28.60 -5.11 10.67
CA LYS A 218 28.30 -6.40 10.07
C LYS A 218 27.15 -6.36 9.04
N GLY A 219 26.11 -5.59 9.34
CA GLY A 219 24.93 -5.44 8.47
C GLY A 219 25.15 -4.56 7.25
N ILE A 220 26.30 -3.88 7.16
CA ILE A 220 26.66 -2.93 6.08
C ILE A 220 25.60 -1.82 5.81
N CYS A 221 24.67 -1.61 6.72
CA CYS A 221 23.58 -0.63 6.51
C CYS A 221 24.11 0.80 6.30
N ALA A 222 25.15 1.18 7.07
CA ALA A 222 25.77 2.50 7.01
C ALA A 222 26.50 2.78 5.67
N THR A 223 26.72 1.79 4.82
CA THR A 223 27.30 2.01 3.48
C THR A 223 26.31 2.68 2.53
N CYS A 224 25.00 2.62 2.84
CA CYS A 224 23.95 3.23 2.02
C CYS A 224 23.06 4.18 2.81
N HIS A 225 22.90 3.97 4.12
CA HIS A 225 21.98 4.75 4.94
C HIS A 225 22.72 5.59 5.99
N ARG A 226 22.19 6.78 6.23
CA ARG A 226 22.68 7.68 7.26
C ARG A 226 21.82 7.60 8.52
N VAL A 227 22.47 7.68 9.69
CA VAL A 227 21.85 7.91 11.00
C VAL A 227 22.61 9.07 11.68
N GLY A 228 21.95 10.19 11.92
CA GLY A 228 22.59 11.42 12.39
C GLY A 228 23.61 11.93 11.39
N SER A 229 24.87 12.03 11.81
CA SER A 229 25.99 12.42 10.95
C SER A 229 26.79 11.23 10.40
N GLU A 230 26.48 10.00 10.80
CA GLU A 230 27.22 8.80 10.44
C GLU A 230 26.54 8.03 9.30
N GLY A 231 27.35 7.44 8.39
CA GLY A 231 26.87 6.66 7.24
C GLY A 231 26.76 7.48 5.96
N GLN A 232 26.20 6.86 4.91
CA GLN A 232 26.13 7.43 3.56
C GLN A 232 24.66 7.79 3.20
N ALA A 233 24.50 8.72 2.25
CA ALA A 233 23.20 9.19 1.77
C ALA A 233 22.86 8.61 0.38
N VAL A 234 23.03 7.31 0.20
CA VAL A 234 22.61 6.59 -1.01
C VAL A 234 21.14 6.17 -0.91
N GLY A 235 20.78 5.56 0.21
CA GLY A 235 19.41 5.23 0.58
C GLY A 235 18.77 6.29 1.49
N PRO A 236 17.53 6.06 1.94
CA PRO A 236 16.83 6.93 2.88
C PRO A 236 17.62 7.18 4.15
N ASP A 237 17.52 8.42 4.67
CA ASP A 237 17.98 8.76 6.00
C ASP A 237 17.15 8.05 7.06
N LEU A 238 17.79 7.24 7.91
CA LEU A 238 17.16 6.44 8.94
C LEU A 238 17.17 7.06 10.33
N SER A 239 17.66 8.32 10.47
CA SER A 239 17.76 9.00 11.77
C SER A 239 16.45 9.09 12.56
N SER A 240 15.31 8.99 11.87
CA SER A 240 13.98 9.01 12.48
C SER A 240 13.09 7.85 12.04
N ILE A 241 13.68 6.75 11.60
CA ILE A 241 12.94 5.64 11.00
C ILE A 241 11.96 4.98 11.99
N GLY A 242 12.31 4.89 13.25
CA GLY A 242 11.46 4.35 14.31
C GLY A 242 10.22 5.21 14.65
N THR A 243 10.15 6.44 14.11
CA THR A 243 8.92 7.25 14.11
C THR A 243 8.02 6.91 12.91
N LYS A 244 8.63 6.51 11.78
CA LYS A 244 7.93 6.27 10.51
C LYS A 244 7.43 4.83 10.38
N LEU A 245 8.22 3.86 10.85
CA LEU A 245 7.94 2.44 10.71
C LEU A 245 7.87 1.75 12.07
N ALA A 246 6.80 1.00 12.29
CA ALA A 246 6.69 0.09 13.42
C ALA A 246 7.61 -1.13 13.25
N ARG A 247 7.92 -1.83 14.35
CA ARG A 247 8.80 -3.00 14.38
C ARG A 247 8.51 -4.04 13.29
N PRO A 248 7.26 -4.46 13.01
CA PRO A 248 6.98 -5.41 11.93
C PRO A 248 7.41 -4.90 10.55
N ALA A 249 7.16 -3.63 10.26
CA ALA A 249 7.52 -3.01 8.98
C ALA A 249 9.05 -2.84 8.81
N LEU A 250 9.81 -2.69 9.90
CA LEU A 250 11.27 -2.69 9.86
C LEU A 250 11.82 -4.06 9.47
N PHE A 251 11.29 -5.16 10.03
CA PHE A 251 11.64 -6.51 9.59
C PHE A 251 11.31 -6.71 8.11
N GLU A 252 10.11 -6.32 7.69
CA GLU A 252 9.68 -6.43 6.29
C GLU A 252 10.63 -5.67 5.36
N ALA A 253 11.01 -4.44 5.69
CA ALA A 253 11.90 -3.62 4.88
C ALA A 253 13.31 -4.24 4.71
N ILE A 254 13.81 -4.96 5.72
CA ILE A 254 15.11 -5.64 5.66
C ILE A 254 15.01 -6.96 4.89
N LEU A 255 13.97 -7.76 5.14
CA LEU A 255 13.82 -9.10 4.57
C LEU A 255 13.30 -9.05 3.12
N TYR A 256 12.47 -8.05 2.80
CA TYR A 256 11.81 -7.89 1.50
C TYR A 256 11.96 -6.44 0.98
N PRO A 257 13.19 -6.00 0.68
CA PRO A 257 13.47 -4.58 0.39
C PRO A 257 12.75 -4.04 -0.85
N SER A 258 12.31 -4.92 -1.75
CA SER A 258 11.51 -4.52 -2.92
C SER A 258 10.00 -4.46 -2.65
N ALA A 259 9.54 -4.87 -1.46
CA ALA A 259 8.12 -4.83 -1.11
C ALA A 259 7.59 -3.40 -1.03
N ALA A 260 8.36 -2.46 -0.46
CA ALA A 260 7.99 -1.06 -0.32
C ALA A 260 9.19 -0.14 -0.56
N ILE A 261 9.33 0.36 -1.78
CA ILE A 261 10.36 1.33 -2.14
C ILE A 261 9.79 2.74 -1.93
N SER A 262 10.46 3.58 -1.13
CA SER A 262 10.08 4.99 -0.96
C SER A 262 10.15 5.74 -2.29
N HIS A 263 9.21 6.66 -2.53
CA HIS A 263 9.03 7.35 -3.81
C HIS A 263 10.32 7.99 -4.35
N ASP A 264 11.10 8.67 -3.48
CA ASP A 264 12.35 9.34 -3.88
C ASP A 264 13.55 8.38 -4.00
N TYR A 265 13.34 7.06 -3.79
CA TYR A 265 14.39 6.03 -3.83
C TYR A 265 14.07 4.91 -4.82
N GLU A 266 13.23 5.21 -5.79
CA GLU A 266 12.95 4.31 -6.90
C GLU A 266 14.21 4.10 -7.74
N ASN A 267 14.44 2.85 -8.13
CA ASN A 267 15.61 2.47 -8.92
C ASN A 267 15.29 2.60 -10.41
N TYR A 268 16.20 3.20 -11.16
CA TYR A 268 16.07 3.40 -12.61
C TYR A 268 17.29 2.89 -13.37
N THR A 269 17.08 2.43 -14.58
CA THR A 269 18.14 2.22 -15.55
C THR A 269 18.02 3.27 -16.66
N ALA A 270 19.04 4.11 -16.81
CA ALA A 270 19.20 5.00 -17.95
C ALA A 270 20.06 4.29 -19.00
N LYS A 271 19.53 4.12 -20.21
CA LYS A 271 20.24 3.59 -21.36
C LYS A 271 20.63 4.75 -22.27
N LEU A 272 21.92 4.86 -22.62
CA LEU A 272 22.44 5.88 -23.52
C LEU A 272 22.39 5.39 -24.96
N LYS A 273 22.34 6.33 -25.91
CA LYS A 273 22.36 6.06 -27.36
C LYS A 273 23.61 5.33 -27.84
N ASP A 274 24.72 5.45 -27.09
CA ASP A 274 25.96 4.73 -27.36
C ASP A 274 26.00 3.31 -26.76
N GLY A 275 24.89 2.86 -26.15
CA GLY A 275 24.71 1.52 -25.57
C GLY A 275 25.13 1.40 -24.11
N ARG A 276 25.79 2.41 -23.50
CA ARG A 276 26.11 2.40 -22.07
C ARG A 276 24.83 2.47 -21.24
N THR A 277 24.87 1.87 -20.04
CA THR A 277 23.77 1.89 -19.07
C THR A 277 24.24 2.40 -17.72
N THR A 278 23.40 3.15 -17.03
CA THR A 278 23.62 3.57 -15.66
C THR A 278 22.40 3.22 -14.84
N THR A 279 22.58 2.49 -13.73
CA THR A 279 21.48 2.06 -12.87
C THR A 279 21.65 2.63 -11.47
N GLY A 280 20.57 3.14 -10.89
CA GLY A 280 20.58 3.72 -9.54
C GLY A 280 19.32 4.50 -9.22
N VAL A 281 19.35 5.22 -8.09
CA VAL A 281 18.24 6.09 -7.66
C VAL A 281 18.19 7.34 -8.53
N LEU A 282 17.03 7.67 -9.06
CA LEU A 282 16.82 8.91 -9.81
C LEU A 282 16.83 10.11 -8.84
N VAL A 283 17.83 10.98 -8.98
CA VAL A 283 18.01 12.17 -8.12
C VAL A 283 17.35 13.40 -8.73
N ASN A 284 17.51 13.57 -10.06
CA ASN A 284 16.93 14.68 -10.79
C ASN A 284 16.57 14.28 -12.22
N ARG A 285 15.51 14.86 -12.74
CA ARG A 285 15.12 14.75 -14.15
C ARG A 285 14.63 16.10 -14.65
N SER A 286 15.34 16.64 -15.61
CA SER A 286 14.99 17.90 -16.29
C SER A 286 14.98 17.71 -17.81
N ASP A 287 14.68 18.76 -18.55
CA ASP A 287 14.70 18.76 -20.02
C ASP A 287 16.13 18.68 -20.58
N THR A 288 17.15 19.00 -19.77
CA THR A 288 18.55 19.04 -20.20
C THR A 288 19.39 17.91 -19.62
N GLU A 289 19.07 17.41 -18.41
CA GLU A 289 19.88 16.41 -17.73
C GLU A 289 19.04 15.39 -16.93
N ILE A 290 19.63 14.22 -16.73
CA ILE A 290 19.16 13.19 -15.81
C ILE A 290 20.28 12.87 -14.85
N GLN A 291 20.01 12.90 -13.54
CA GLN A 291 20.96 12.55 -12.50
C GLN A 291 20.55 11.24 -11.83
N VAL A 292 21.46 10.27 -11.87
CA VAL A 292 21.28 8.94 -11.28
C VAL A 292 22.40 8.71 -10.26
N ARG A 293 22.03 8.33 -9.03
CA ARG A 293 23.00 7.92 -7.99
C ARG A 293 23.10 6.41 -7.96
N ASP A 294 24.30 5.88 -8.22
CA ASP A 294 24.54 4.43 -8.20
C ASP A 294 24.63 3.87 -6.77
N ALA A 295 24.77 2.54 -6.66
CA ALA A 295 24.87 1.84 -5.38
C ALA A 295 26.13 2.20 -4.58
N GLN A 296 27.14 2.76 -5.21
CA GLN A 296 28.40 3.23 -4.59
C GLN A 296 28.29 4.70 -4.12
N GLY A 297 27.15 5.36 -4.40
CA GLY A 297 26.91 6.75 -4.05
C GLY A 297 27.42 7.77 -5.08
N ASN A 298 27.97 7.32 -6.21
CA ASN A 298 28.43 8.21 -7.27
C ASN A 298 27.23 8.82 -8.00
N LEU A 299 27.26 10.13 -8.19
CA LEU A 299 26.26 10.86 -8.94
C LEU A 299 26.67 10.92 -10.42
N HIS A 300 25.90 10.29 -11.28
CA HIS A 300 26.06 10.31 -12.73
C HIS A 300 25.12 11.37 -13.30
N THR A 301 25.67 12.42 -13.90
CA THR A 301 24.91 13.43 -14.64
C THR A 301 24.96 13.09 -16.13
N LEU A 302 23.83 12.78 -16.71
CA LEU A 302 23.66 12.35 -18.08
C LEU A 302 22.95 13.45 -18.89
N ASP A 303 23.51 13.83 -20.03
CA ASP A 303 22.84 14.71 -20.98
C ASP A 303 21.54 14.06 -21.47
N ARG A 304 20.40 14.72 -21.27
CA ARG A 304 19.08 14.21 -21.64
C ARG A 304 19.01 13.85 -23.12
N ALA A 305 19.73 14.59 -23.98
CA ALA A 305 19.77 14.33 -25.42
C ALA A 305 20.49 13.02 -25.78
N GLN A 306 21.36 12.50 -24.90
CA GLN A 306 22.09 11.26 -25.06
C GLN A 306 21.36 10.05 -24.44
N VAL A 307 20.32 10.27 -23.65
CA VAL A 307 19.52 9.17 -23.05
C VAL A 307 18.49 8.66 -24.02
N ASP A 308 18.59 7.39 -24.38
CA ASP A 308 17.65 6.65 -25.24
C ASP A 308 16.39 6.24 -24.45
N SER A 309 16.57 5.57 -23.31
CA SER A 309 15.47 5.23 -22.41
C SER A 309 15.82 5.46 -20.94
N LEU A 310 14.79 5.69 -20.11
CA LEU A 310 14.87 5.78 -18.66
C LEU A 310 13.77 4.89 -18.09
N ASP A 311 14.15 3.68 -17.70
CA ASP A 311 13.23 2.64 -17.30
C ASP A 311 13.26 2.47 -15.79
N ARG A 312 12.08 2.59 -15.15
CA ARG A 312 11.93 2.34 -13.73
C ARG A 312 12.01 0.83 -13.46
N LEU A 313 12.83 0.46 -12.48
CA LEU A 313 12.93 -0.92 -12.01
C LEU A 313 11.95 -1.16 -10.85
N THR A 314 11.44 -2.39 -10.78
CA THR A 314 10.55 -2.85 -9.70
C THR A 314 11.32 -3.39 -8.49
N VAL A 315 12.65 -3.48 -8.60
CA VAL A 315 13.54 -3.96 -7.55
C VAL A 315 14.23 -2.80 -6.83
N SER A 316 14.38 -2.93 -5.52
CA SER A 316 15.10 -1.98 -4.69
C SER A 316 16.60 -1.98 -5.02
N LEU A 317 17.26 -0.82 -4.85
CA LEU A 317 18.72 -0.74 -4.83
C LEU A 317 19.31 -1.43 -3.57
N MET A 318 18.53 -1.48 -2.46
CA MET A 318 18.90 -2.26 -1.27
C MET A 318 18.93 -3.75 -1.63
N PRO A 319 20.07 -4.44 -1.44
CA PRO A 319 20.21 -5.84 -1.81
C PRO A 319 19.23 -6.74 -1.04
N PRO A 320 18.69 -7.79 -1.67
CA PRO A 320 17.95 -8.82 -0.95
C PRO A 320 18.91 -9.66 -0.08
N ASN A 321 18.35 -10.37 0.88
CA ASN A 321 19.09 -11.34 1.70
C ASN A 321 20.20 -10.75 2.59
N LEU A 322 20.17 -9.46 2.92
CA LEU A 322 21.14 -8.86 3.86
C LEU A 322 21.18 -9.57 5.23
N HIS A 323 20.08 -10.19 5.64
CA HIS A 323 20.01 -10.99 6.85
C HIS A 323 20.96 -12.17 6.87
N GLN A 324 21.46 -12.64 5.71
CA GLN A 324 22.48 -13.70 5.64
C GLN A 324 23.84 -13.25 6.19
N LEU A 325 24.07 -11.93 6.32
CA LEU A 325 25.29 -11.40 6.92
C LEU A 325 25.28 -11.45 8.46
N MET A 326 24.16 -11.78 9.07
CA MET A 326 23.96 -11.72 10.52
C MET A 326 23.21 -12.95 11.05
N THR A 327 23.35 -13.24 12.33
CA THR A 327 22.56 -14.26 13.01
C THR A 327 21.12 -13.77 13.22
N THR A 328 20.21 -14.67 13.57
CA THR A 328 18.82 -14.30 13.92
C THR A 328 18.78 -13.25 15.03
N GLN A 329 19.58 -13.41 16.09
CA GLN A 329 19.61 -12.45 17.20
C GLN A 329 20.15 -11.09 16.75
N GLU A 330 21.18 -11.06 15.93
CA GLU A 330 21.72 -9.81 15.38
C GLU A 330 20.71 -9.07 14.48
N LEU A 331 19.89 -9.79 13.72
CA LEU A 331 18.79 -9.19 12.96
C LEU A 331 17.74 -8.56 13.90
N VAL A 332 17.41 -9.25 14.99
CA VAL A 332 16.47 -8.75 16.01
C VAL A 332 17.04 -7.52 16.72
N ASP A 333 18.33 -7.55 17.08
CA ASP A 333 19.05 -6.44 17.70
C ASP A 333 19.09 -5.22 16.75
N LEU A 334 19.35 -5.43 15.46
CA LEU A 334 19.31 -4.37 14.45
C LEU A 334 17.95 -3.69 14.39
N VAL A 335 16.87 -4.46 14.36
CA VAL A 335 15.51 -3.91 14.35
C VAL A 335 15.19 -3.19 15.65
N GLU A 336 15.69 -3.67 16.79
CA GLU A 336 15.55 -2.97 18.08
C GLU A 336 16.23 -1.60 18.02
N TYR A 337 17.46 -1.53 17.56
CA TYR A 337 18.18 -0.24 17.35
C TYR A 337 17.40 0.70 16.45
N LEU A 338 16.98 0.24 15.27
CA LEU A 338 16.22 1.07 14.31
C LEU A 338 14.90 1.58 14.91
N SER A 339 14.24 0.79 15.74
CA SER A 339 12.99 1.19 16.43
C SER A 339 13.19 2.35 17.43
N THR A 340 14.42 2.53 17.95
CA THR A 340 14.75 3.63 18.87
C THR A 340 15.08 4.94 18.15
N LEU A 341 15.34 4.92 16.85
CA LEU A 341 15.67 6.08 16.04
C LEU A 341 14.42 6.92 15.79
N LYS A 342 14.17 7.88 16.66
CA LYS A 342 13.01 8.78 16.61
C LYS A 342 13.44 10.21 16.34
N ALA A 343 12.58 10.97 15.64
CA ALA A 343 12.79 12.41 15.51
C ALA A 343 12.95 13.02 16.91
N GLY A 344 13.98 13.79 17.11
CA GLY A 344 14.15 14.56 18.35
C GLY A 344 12.91 15.43 18.59
N LYS A 345 12.47 15.48 19.84
CA LYS A 345 11.41 16.41 20.28
C LYS A 345 11.94 17.83 20.23
#